data_cad7b17f85274460f1c8900212607f19
#
_entry.id   cad7b17f85274460f1c8900212607f19
#
_cell.length_a   1.000
_cell.length_b   1.000
_cell.length_c   1.000
_cell.angle_alpha   90.00
_cell.angle_beta   90.00
_cell.angle_gamma   90.00
#
_symmetry.space_group_name_H-M   'P 1'
#
loop_
_entity.id
_entity.type
_entity.pdbx_description
1 polymer ?
#
loop_
_entity_poly.entity_id
_entity_poly.type
_entity_poly.pdbx_seq_one_letter_code
_entity_poly.pdbx_strand_id
1 'polypeptide(L)'
;EDGEADGHAGNKTANKTIAAVGDTITYSIRLENGAAATADWENMKVIDVLPDGVSFAGNVQENGSATVNYSYNATMKTITFTPDAIAAGAQTVLSFDVTVDDGSQGRFIVNTAILDDNGKTTPMPDGGVQIDEGEAAPIVNKSASVTTANVGDTFTYTITAKNGNKATAAWQNVVLTDTLPTGVKLVGGVYLNNEFALYHLSGNALSVLVGDLEPDESAEITFDVQVLESAAGTTITNTASLDGDNGHGTATDKGVTIPDTAEQPDVNTNFYVTKEVDKTVVNVGSGVSADRKRATFTITVGNDSNQMWKRVILKDTLDTTLV
;
A
#
# COMPACT_ATOMS: atom_id res chain seq x y z
N GLU A 1 -30.09 -54.19 36.48
CA GLU A 1 -28.80 -53.62 36.11
C GLU A 1 -29.09 -52.29 35.43
N ASP A 2 -28.55 -51.20 35.98
CA ASP A 2 -28.65 -49.90 35.35
C ASP A 2 -27.87 -49.98 34.04
N GLY A 3 -28.46 -49.57 32.91
CA GLY A 3 -27.83 -49.55 31.62
C GLY A 3 -26.64 -48.58 31.60
N GLU A 4 -25.64 -48.88 30.80
CA GLU A 4 -24.45 -47.99 30.59
C GLU A 4 -24.49 -47.36 29.20
N ALA A 5 -24.21 -46.07 29.13
CA ALA A 5 -23.93 -45.36 27.90
C ALA A 5 -22.49 -45.65 27.46
N ASP A 6 -22.28 -45.74 26.14
CA ASP A 6 -20.97 -45.90 25.52
C ASP A 6 -20.67 -44.65 24.64
N GLY A 7 -20.60 -43.51 25.34
CA GLY A 7 -20.48 -42.21 24.71
C GLY A 7 -19.10 -41.97 24.13
N HIS A 8 -19.03 -41.62 22.86
CA HIS A 8 -17.80 -41.29 22.14
C HIS A 8 -17.87 -39.88 21.52
N ALA A 9 -16.79 -39.13 21.69
CA ALA A 9 -16.52 -38.01 20.83
C ALA A 9 -16.26 -38.55 19.42
N GLY A 10 -17.10 -38.21 18.48
CA GLY A 10 -16.86 -38.51 17.07
C GLY A 10 -15.75 -37.64 16.50
N ASN A 11 -16.11 -36.70 15.66
CA ASN A 11 -15.15 -35.76 15.07
C ASN A 11 -15.81 -34.38 14.91
N LYS A 12 -14.95 -33.38 14.77
CA LYS A 12 -15.32 -32.04 14.30
C LYS A 12 -14.77 -31.82 12.90
N THR A 13 -15.55 -31.20 12.04
CA THR A 13 -15.17 -30.88 10.66
C THR A 13 -15.62 -29.48 10.28
N ALA A 14 -14.91 -28.83 9.37
CA ALA A 14 -15.35 -27.67 8.66
C ALA A 14 -15.87 -28.07 7.27
N ASN A 15 -16.86 -27.36 6.74
CA ASN A 15 -17.39 -27.59 5.38
C ASN A 15 -16.46 -27.08 4.27
N LYS A 16 -15.38 -26.38 4.62
CA LYS A 16 -14.36 -25.84 3.72
C LYS A 16 -12.97 -26.18 4.24
N THR A 17 -12.01 -26.38 3.31
CA THR A 17 -10.57 -26.48 3.61
C THR A 17 -9.83 -25.22 3.26
N ILE A 18 -10.43 -24.36 2.39
CA ILE A 18 -9.98 -23.03 2.02
C ILE A 18 -11.18 -22.09 2.09
N ALA A 19 -11.00 -20.91 2.64
CA ALA A 19 -12.00 -19.85 2.71
C ALA A 19 -11.36 -18.48 2.51
N ALA A 20 -12.13 -17.49 2.05
CA ALA A 20 -11.74 -16.10 1.98
C ALA A 20 -12.34 -15.30 3.15
N VAL A 21 -11.80 -14.11 3.41
CA VAL A 21 -12.40 -13.14 4.33
C VAL A 21 -13.86 -12.86 3.93
N GLY A 22 -14.75 -12.81 4.92
CA GLY A 22 -16.19 -12.67 4.72
C GLY A 22 -16.94 -13.97 4.39
N ASP A 23 -16.24 -15.06 4.10
CA ASP A 23 -16.84 -16.36 3.88
C ASP A 23 -17.49 -16.92 5.14
N THR A 24 -18.55 -17.68 4.94
CA THR A 24 -19.14 -18.50 6.01
C THR A 24 -18.50 -19.88 6.01
N ILE A 25 -18.06 -20.33 7.20
CA ILE A 25 -17.62 -21.70 7.48
C ILE A 25 -18.66 -22.34 8.39
N THR A 26 -19.16 -23.51 8.01
CA THR A 26 -20.02 -24.33 8.88
C THR A 26 -19.19 -25.40 9.55
N TYR A 27 -19.13 -25.37 10.89
CA TYR A 27 -18.56 -26.44 11.68
C TYR A 27 -19.63 -27.47 12.04
N SER A 28 -19.25 -28.74 11.94
CA SER A 28 -20.11 -29.88 12.34
C SER A 28 -19.37 -30.74 13.35
N ILE A 29 -20.06 -31.09 14.45
CA ILE A 29 -19.52 -31.90 15.54
C ILE A 29 -20.44 -33.13 15.67
N ARG A 30 -19.84 -34.31 15.51
CA ARG A 30 -20.55 -35.58 15.65
C ARG A 30 -20.27 -36.20 17.00
N LEU A 31 -21.31 -36.61 17.66
CA LEU A 31 -21.31 -37.42 18.89
C LEU A 31 -22.00 -38.74 18.62
N GLU A 32 -21.54 -39.79 19.26
CA GLU A 32 -22.08 -41.14 19.06
C GLU A 32 -22.22 -41.87 20.41
N ASN A 33 -23.41 -42.43 20.69
CA ASN A 33 -23.59 -43.41 21.73
C ASN A 33 -23.40 -44.78 21.10
N GLY A 34 -22.34 -45.48 21.44
CA GLY A 34 -21.87 -46.68 20.74
C GLY A 34 -22.90 -47.81 20.64
N ALA A 35 -22.68 -48.72 19.70
CA ALA A 35 -23.58 -49.88 19.49
C ALA A 35 -23.62 -50.86 20.68
N ALA A 36 -22.63 -50.80 21.58
CA ALA A 36 -22.59 -51.60 22.79
C ALA A 36 -23.32 -50.96 23.98
N ALA A 37 -23.79 -49.71 23.83
CA ALA A 37 -24.54 -49.02 24.87
C ALA A 37 -25.86 -49.74 25.17
N THR A 38 -26.23 -49.73 26.42
CA THR A 38 -27.49 -50.32 26.94
C THR A 38 -28.40 -49.26 27.58
N ALA A 39 -27.96 -48.00 27.57
CA ALA A 39 -28.71 -46.82 28.03
C ALA A 39 -28.46 -45.61 27.13
N ASP A 40 -29.34 -44.63 27.23
CA ASP A 40 -29.18 -43.33 26.59
C ASP A 40 -28.00 -42.57 27.20
N TRP A 41 -27.26 -41.82 26.38
CA TRP A 41 -26.20 -40.94 26.83
C TRP A 41 -26.78 -39.56 27.08
N GLU A 42 -26.68 -39.09 28.31
CA GLU A 42 -27.28 -37.86 28.80
C GLU A 42 -26.26 -36.94 29.48
N ASN A 43 -26.65 -35.69 29.66
CA ASN A 43 -25.94 -34.68 30.45
C ASN A 43 -24.54 -34.31 29.91
N MET A 44 -24.20 -34.70 28.66
CA MET A 44 -22.99 -34.25 28.01
C MET A 44 -23.08 -32.76 27.62
N LYS A 45 -21.92 -32.11 27.50
CA LYS A 45 -21.80 -30.75 26.98
C LYS A 45 -20.73 -30.72 25.92
N VAL A 46 -20.93 -29.86 24.92
CA VAL A 46 -19.85 -29.54 23.95
C VAL A 46 -19.55 -28.06 24.08
N ILE A 47 -18.29 -27.76 24.37
CA ILE A 47 -17.77 -26.39 24.56
C ILE A 47 -16.86 -26.09 23.43
N ASP A 48 -17.14 -25.03 22.68
CA ASP A 48 -16.35 -24.57 21.51
C ASP A 48 -15.95 -23.14 21.75
N VAL A 49 -14.64 -22.91 21.91
CA VAL A 49 -14.05 -21.57 21.99
C VAL A 49 -13.57 -21.21 20.62
N LEU A 50 -14.25 -20.26 19.97
CA LEU A 50 -13.91 -19.82 18.62
C LEU A 50 -12.49 -19.24 18.59
N PRO A 51 -11.64 -19.67 17.66
CA PRO A 51 -10.31 -19.12 17.48
C PRO A 51 -10.36 -17.67 16.97
N ASP A 52 -9.24 -16.97 17.10
CA ASP A 52 -9.07 -15.68 16.47
C ASP A 52 -9.10 -15.80 14.94
N GLY A 53 -9.76 -14.87 14.28
CA GLY A 53 -9.93 -14.83 12.83
C GLY A 53 -11.29 -15.32 12.35
N VAL A 54 -12.18 -15.72 13.27
CA VAL A 54 -13.58 -15.99 12.96
C VAL A 54 -14.51 -15.41 14.02
N SER A 55 -15.72 -15.07 13.59
CA SER A 55 -16.81 -14.58 14.43
C SER A 55 -18.05 -15.46 14.28
N PHE A 56 -18.79 -15.66 15.39
CA PHE A 56 -20.01 -16.46 15.39
C PHE A 56 -21.09 -15.84 14.49
N ALA A 57 -21.62 -16.64 13.55
CA ALA A 57 -22.64 -16.22 12.58
C ALA A 57 -24.02 -16.87 12.81
N GLY A 58 -24.15 -17.67 13.86
CA GLY A 58 -25.45 -18.32 14.21
C GLY A 58 -25.68 -19.61 13.46
N ASN A 59 -26.90 -19.80 12.90
CA ASN A 59 -27.36 -21.03 12.20
C ASN A 59 -27.11 -22.31 12.99
N VAL A 60 -27.39 -22.27 14.29
CA VAL A 60 -27.12 -23.41 15.18
C VAL A 60 -28.17 -24.49 14.98
N GLN A 61 -27.71 -25.70 14.73
CA GLN A 61 -28.57 -26.83 14.42
C GLN A 61 -28.17 -28.08 15.22
N GLU A 62 -29.17 -28.93 15.48
CA GLU A 62 -28.98 -30.28 15.94
C GLU A 62 -29.72 -31.22 14.97
N ASN A 63 -28.99 -32.19 14.42
CA ASN A 63 -29.49 -33.13 13.40
C ASN A 63 -30.16 -32.43 12.20
N GLY A 64 -29.59 -31.29 11.76
CA GLY A 64 -30.07 -30.49 10.62
C GLY A 64 -31.31 -29.65 10.90
N SER A 65 -31.78 -29.59 12.14
CA SER A 65 -32.90 -28.73 12.58
C SER A 65 -32.41 -27.66 13.55
N ALA A 66 -32.98 -26.46 13.46
CA ALA A 66 -32.63 -25.39 14.40
C ALA A 66 -32.89 -25.83 15.85
N THR A 67 -31.91 -25.60 16.72
CA THR A 67 -31.99 -25.96 18.13
C THR A 67 -31.85 -24.73 19.02
N VAL A 68 -32.42 -24.81 20.22
CA VAL A 68 -32.24 -23.85 21.31
C VAL A 68 -31.34 -24.40 22.42
N ASN A 69 -30.88 -25.63 22.29
CA ASN A 69 -30.07 -26.36 23.27
C ASN A 69 -28.60 -25.87 23.24
N TYR A 70 -28.40 -24.56 23.19
CA TYR A 70 -27.09 -23.95 23.25
C TYR A 70 -27.09 -22.57 23.89
N SER A 71 -25.93 -22.10 24.28
CA SER A 71 -25.70 -20.73 24.69
C SER A 71 -24.43 -20.20 24.02
N TYR A 72 -24.41 -18.89 23.70
CA TYR A 72 -23.22 -18.21 23.18
C TYR A 72 -22.80 -17.05 24.08
N ASN A 73 -21.55 -17.08 24.52
CA ASN A 73 -20.92 -15.99 25.26
C ASN A 73 -20.01 -15.17 24.31
N ALA A 74 -20.47 -14.00 23.90
CA ALA A 74 -19.75 -13.16 22.96
C ALA A 74 -18.41 -12.62 23.50
N THR A 75 -18.30 -12.37 24.82
CA THR A 75 -17.06 -11.89 25.44
C THR A 75 -15.97 -12.94 25.44
N MET A 76 -16.35 -14.21 25.69
CA MET A 76 -15.43 -15.34 25.71
C MET A 76 -15.35 -16.06 24.36
N LYS A 77 -16.09 -15.60 23.35
CA LYS A 77 -16.23 -16.27 22.04
C LYS A 77 -16.58 -17.76 22.18
N THR A 78 -17.39 -18.14 23.14
CA THR A 78 -17.63 -19.55 23.51
C THR A 78 -19.06 -19.93 23.20
N ILE A 79 -19.25 -21.03 22.47
CA ILE A 79 -20.52 -21.72 22.26
C ILE A 79 -20.54 -22.93 23.18
N THR A 80 -21.61 -23.11 23.92
CA THR A 80 -21.84 -24.31 24.76
C THR A 80 -23.14 -24.97 24.32
N PHE A 81 -23.04 -26.19 23.83
CA PHE A 81 -24.18 -27.02 23.50
C PHE A 81 -24.53 -27.93 24.68
N THR A 82 -25.82 -28.15 24.85
CA THR A 82 -26.40 -29.15 25.76
C THR A 82 -27.35 -30.05 24.96
N PRO A 83 -26.79 -30.99 24.16
CA PRO A 83 -27.58 -31.80 23.23
C PRO A 83 -28.67 -32.60 23.96
N ASP A 84 -29.71 -32.98 23.23
CA ASP A 84 -30.68 -33.95 23.70
C ASP A 84 -30.01 -35.31 23.96
N ALA A 85 -30.68 -36.18 24.77
CA ALA A 85 -30.18 -37.51 25.02
C ALA A 85 -29.97 -38.32 23.73
N ILE A 86 -28.84 -39.01 23.63
CA ILE A 86 -28.49 -39.83 22.48
C ILE A 86 -28.78 -41.29 22.81
N ALA A 87 -29.77 -41.87 22.13
CA ALA A 87 -30.15 -43.25 22.35
C ALA A 87 -28.99 -44.23 22.07
N ALA A 88 -29.03 -45.41 22.71
CA ALA A 88 -28.08 -46.46 22.49
C ALA A 88 -27.95 -46.79 20.98
N GLY A 89 -26.72 -46.80 20.45
CA GLY A 89 -26.40 -47.02 19.05
C GLY A 89 -26.71 -45.87 18.09
N ALA A 90 -27.18 -44.71 18.62
CA ALA A 90 -27.49 -43.53 17.83
C ALA A 90 -26.38 -42.51 17.82
N GLN A 91 -26.50 -41.50 16.95
CA GLN A 91 -25.58 -40.37 16.85
C GLN A 91 -26.36 -39.05 16.81
N THR A 92 -25.68 -37.98 17.20
CA THR A 92 -26.16 -36.61 17.01
C THR A 92 -25.11 -35.78 16.31
N VAL A 93 -25.56 -34.84 15.47
CA VAL A 93 -24.68 -33.86 14.75
C VAL A 93 -25.10 -32.47 15.15
N LEU A 94 -24.19 -31.75 15.79
CA LEU A 94 -24.33 -30.34 16.11
C LEU A 94 -23.64 -29.53 15.04
N SER A 95 -24.22 -28.43 14.60
CA SER A 95 -23.57 -27.53 13.67
C SER A 95 -23.86 -26.07 13.96
N PHE A 96 -22.96 -25.21 13.52
CA PHE A 96 -23.07 -23.75 13.61
C PHE A 96 -22.18 -23.07 12.55
N ASP A 97 -22.53 -21.84 12.24
CA ASP A 97 -21.81 -21.03 11.27
C ASP A 97 -20.93 -19.99 11.97
N VAL A 98 -19.77 -19.72 11.34
CA VAL A 98 -18.89 -18.60 11.64
C VAL A 98 -18.60 -17.84 10.36
N THR A 99 -18.29 -16.54 10.50
CA THR A 99 -17.77 -15.71 9.39
C THR A 99 -16.28 -15.53 9.58
N VAL A 100 -15.50 -15.61 8.51
CA VAL A 100 -14.06 -15.29 8.51
C VAL A 100 -13.90 -13.78 8.67
N ASP A 101 -13.19 -13.38 9.72
CA ASP A 101 -12.99 -11.97 10.07
C ASP A 101 -11.96 -11.31 9.12
N ASP A 102 -12.11 -9.99 8.95
CA ASP A 102 -11.09 -9.18 8.30
C ASP A 102 -9.75 -9.25 9.07
N GLY A 103 -8.63 -9.17 8.34
CA GLY A 103 -7.29 -9.36 8.92
C GLY A 103 -6.91 -10.83 9.16
N SER A 104 -7.70 -11.79 8.64
CA SER A 104 -7.40 -13.23 8.72
C SER A 104 -6.71 -13.80 7.48
N GLN A 105 -6.43 -12.97 6.48
CA GLN A 105 -5.76 -13.38 5.25
C GLN A 105 -4.47 -14.16 5.54
N GLY A 106 -4.24 -15.23 4.81
CA GLY A 106 -3.05 -16.09 4.92
C GLY A 106 -2.99 -16.98 6.17
N ARG A 107 -3.92 -16.87 7.12
CA ARG A 107 -3.92 -17.66 8.35
C ARG A 107 -4.44 -19.08 8.12
N PHE A 108 -3.85 -20.02 8.86
CA PHE A 108 -4.40 -21.37 9.00
C PHE A 108 -5.14 -21.45 10.32
N ILE A 109 -6.46 -21.61 10.27
CA ILE A 109 -7.35 -21.56 11.43
C ILE A 109 -7.77 -22.99 11.79
N VAL A 110 -7.46 -23.42 13.02
CA VAL A 110 -7.94 -24.68 13.60
C VAL A 110 -8.92 -24.35 14.72
N ASN A 111 -10.12 -24.89 14.64
CA ASN A 111 -11.12 -24.74 15.68
C ASN A 111 -11.29 -26.06 16.45
N THR A 112 -11.19 -26.02 17.79
CA THR A 112 -11.27 -27.19 18.65
C THR A 112 -12.46 -27.10 19.59
N ALA A 113 -13.42 -28.02 19.46
CA ALA A 113 -14.46 -28.22 20.46
C ALA A 113 -14.00 -29.19 21.54
N ILE A 114 -14.55 -29.07 22.73
CA ILE A 114 -14.28 -29.96 23.86
C ILE A 114 -15.63 -30.62 24.25
N LEU A 115 -15.66 -31.94 24.16
CA LEU A 115 -16.70 -32.72 24.78
C LEU A 115 -16.41 -32.82 26.29
N ASP A 116 -17.36 -32.43 27.12
CA ASP A 116 -17.35 -32.64 28.57
C ASP A 116 -18.45 -33.64 28.91
N ASP A 117 -18.05 -34.83 29.27
CA ASP A 117 -18.91 -35.90 29.74
C ASP A 117 -18.67 -36.13 31.23
N ASN A 118 -19.52 -35.50 32.07
CA ASN A 118 -19.44 -35.60 33.52
C ASN A 118 -18.05 -35.31 34.11
N GLY A 119 -17.34 -34.32 33.54
CA GLY A 119 -16.02 -33.90 33.96
C GLY A 119 -14.83 -34.61 33.23
N LYS A 120 -15.16 -35.61 32.40
CA LYS A 120 -14.15 -36.18 31.46
C LYS A 120 -14.16 -35.39 30.16
N THR A 121 -13.07 -34.72 29.85
CA THR A 121 -12.97 -33.87 28.68
C THR A 121 -12.22 -34.56 27.53
N THR A 122 -12.75 -34.40 26.32
CA THR A 122 -12.15 -34.90 25.08
C THR A 122 -12.10 -33.80 24.03
N PRO A 123 -10.90 -33.38 23.57
CA PRO A 123 -10.78 -32.37 22.52
C PRO A 123 -11.10 -32.96 21.13
N MET A 124 -11.75 -32.18 20.32
CA MET A 124 -12.13 -32.49 18.93
C MET A 124 -11.68 -31.33 18.05
N PRO A 125 -10.44 -31.31 17.56
CA PRO A 125 -10.00 -30.34 16.55
C PRO A 125 -10.65 -30.65 15.21
N ASP A 126 -10.89 -29.61 14.41
CA ASP A 126 -11.17 -29.78 12.99
C ASP A 126 -9.88 -30.03 12.21
N GLY A 127 -9.96 -30.21 10.90
CA GLY A 127 -8.77 -30.39 10.04
C GLY A 127 -8.04 -29.08 9.73
N GLY A 128 -8.57 -27.95 10.17
CA GLY A 128 -8.12 -26.60 9.86
C GLY A 128 -8.62 -26.10 8.51
N VAL A 129 -8.73 -24.78 8.42
CA VAL A 129 -9.13 -24.06 7.22
C VAL A 129 -8.04 -23.04 6.89
N GLN A 130 -7.49 -23.13 5.67
CA GLN A 130 -6.58 -22.12 5.14
C GLN A 130 -7.40 -20.91 4.70
N ILE A 131 -7.09 -19.74 5.23
CA ILE A 131 -7.66 -18.50 4.74
C ILE A 131 -6.82 -18.01 3.58
N ASP A 132 -7.48 -17.70 2.47
CA ASP A 132 -6.85 -17.17 1.27
C ASP A 132 -6.08 -15.88 1.62
N GLU A 133 -4.90 -15.71 1.05
CA GLU A 133 -4.08 -14.51 1.24
C GLU A 133 -4.75 -13.27 0.64
N GLY A 134 -5.76 -13.50 -0.23
CA GLY A 134 -6.41 -12.46 -0.99
C GLY A 134 -5.52 -11.91 -2.09
N GLU A 135 -6.11 -11.12 -2.98
CA GLU A 135 -5.43 -10.54 -4.12
C GLU A 135 -5.55 -9.02 -4.11
N ALA A 136 -4.45 -8.35 -4.41
CA ALA A 136 -4.49 -6.95 -4.79
C ALA A 136 -5.11 -6.79 -6.20
N ALA A 137 -5.69 -5.63 -6.47
CA ALA A 137 -6.22 -5.26 -7.78
C ALA A 137 -5.53 -3.99 -8.30
N PRO A 138 -4.25 -4.05 -8.70
CA PRO A 138 -3.45 -2.89 -9.05
C PRO A 138 -4.04 -2.10 -10.22
N ILE A 139 -4.18 -0.79 -10.04
CA ILE A 139 -4.52 0.18 -11.08
C ILE A 139 -3.42 1.23 -11.06
N VAL A 140 -2.68 1.34 -12.16
CA VAL A 140 -1.56 2.28 -12.29
C VAL A 140 -1.82 3.23 -13.44
N ASN A 141 -1.60 4.52 -13.19
CA ASN A 141 -1.63 5.55 -14.23
C ASN A 141 -0.34 6.36 -14.17
N LYS A 142 0.11 6.83 -15.35
CA LYS A 142 1.26 7.71 -15.48
C LYS A 142 0.95 8.83 -16.47
N SER A 143 1.36 10.03 -16.12
CA SER A 143 1.21 11.22 -16.98
C SER A 143 2.39 12.17 -16.84
N ALA A 144 2.62 12.94 -17.89
CA ALA A 144 3.49 14.10 -17.86
C ALA A 144 2.63 15.37 -17.77
N SER A 145 3.12 16.40 -17.08
CA SER A 145 2.43 17.69 -16.93
C SER A 145 2.31 18.49 -18.22
N VAL A 146 3.01 18.07 -19.28
CA VAL A 146 3.03 18.71 -20.60
C VAL A 146 2.96 17.67 -21.71
N THR A 147 2.55 18.07 -22.90
CA THR A 147 2.58 17.24 -24.12
C THR A 147 3.72 17.63 -25.05
N THR A 148 4.33 18.80 -24.83
CA THR A 148 5.48 19.34 -25.59
C THR A 148 6.39 20.09 -24.62
N ALA A 149 7.71 19.93 -24.77
CA ALA A 149 8.72 20.66 -24.01
C ALA A 149 9.94 20.91 -24.88
N ASN A 150 10.72 21.95 -24.59
CA ASN A 150 11.99 22.22 -25.27
C ASN A 150 13.17 21.64 -24.50
N VAL A 151 14.29 21.50 -25.16
CA VAL A 151 15.58 21.20 -24.51
C VAL A 151 15.84 22.21 -23.38
N GLY A 152 16.18 21.71 -22.19
CA GLY A 152 16.41 22.51 -20.99
C GLY A 152 15.17 22.77 -20.14
N ASP A 153 13.95 22.60 -20.66
CA ASP A 153 12.72 22.73 -19.89
C ASP A 153 12.60 21.65 -18.82
N THR A 154 11.87 21.96 -17.77
CA THR A 154 11.53 21.02 -16.70
C THR A 154 10.03 20.76 -16.73
N PHE A 155 9.64 19.49 -16.56
CA PHE A 155 8.25 19.10 -16.40
C PHE A 155 8.12 17.98 -15.35
N THR A 156 6.91 17.76 -14.86
CA THR A 156 6.62 16.80 -13.79
C THR A 156 6.00 15.53 -14.36
N TYR A 157 6.48 14.38 -13.93
CA TYR A 157 5.77 13.11 -14.03
C TYR A 157 4.91 12.89 -12.79
N THR A 158 3.69 12.42 -13.01
CA THR A 158 2.78 11.97 -11.96
C THR A 158 2.43 10.52 -12.21
N ILE A 159 2.65 9.66 -11.20
CA ILE A 159 2.26 8.27 -11.19
C ILE A 159 1.23 8.09 -10.07
N THR A 160 0.07 7.50 -10.39
CA THR A 160 -0.94 7.12 -9.41
C THR A 160 -0.97 5.61 -9.32
N ALA A 161 -0.75 5.09 -8.11
CA ALA A 161 -0.97 3.70 -7.73
C ALA A 161 -2.28 3.59 -6.97
N LYS A 162 -3.15 2.67 -7.33
CA LYS A 162 -4.38 2.39 -6.61
C LYS A 162 -4.57 0.88 -6.47
N ASN A 163 -4.91 0.43 -5.27
CA ASN A 163 -5.45 -0.88 -5.07
C ASN A 163 -6.98 -0.80 -5.31
N GLY A 164 -7.44 -1.35 -6.43
CA GLY A 164 -8.82 -1.15 -6.90
C GLY A 164 -9.87 -1.75 -5.98
N ASN A 165 -11.13 -1.37 -6.17
CA ASN A 165 -12.28 -1.81 -5.38
C ASN A 165 -12.65 -3.31 -5.53
N LYS A 166 -11.93 -4.05 -6.37
CA LYS A 166 -12.04 -5.50 -6.49
C LYS A 166 -10.97 -6.24 -5.69
N ALA A 167 -10.05 -5.51 -5.07
CA ALA A 167 -9.06 -6.11 -4.19
C ALA A 167 -9.73 -6.79 -3.01
N THR A 168 -9.24 -7.95 -2.65
CA THR A 168 -9.67 -8.72 -1.47
C THR A 168 -8.63 -8.70 -0.37
N ALA A 169 -7.48 -8.06 -0.63
CA ALA A 169 -6.42 -7.79 0.35
C ALA A 169 -5.70 -6.48 0.05
N ALA A 170 -4.92 -5.98 1.01
CA ALA A 170 -3.99 -4.89 0.80
C ALA A 170 -2.95 -5.26 -0.28
N TRP A 171 -2.57 -4.31 -1.12
CA TRP A 171 -1.41 -4.45 -2.01
C TRP A 171 -0.15 -4.16 -1.20
N GLN A 172 0.56 -5.22 -0.84
CA GLN A 172 1.60 -5.20 0.19
C GLN A 172 2.98 -4.85 -0.37
N ASN A 173 3.76 -4.09 0.41
CA ASN A 173 5.17 -3.75 0.14
C ASN A 173 5.39 -3.14 -1.25
N VAL A 174 4.48 -2.27 -1.69
CA VAL A 174 4.51 -1.70 -3.04
C VAL A 174 5.74 -0.83 -3.24
N VAL A 175 6.51 -1.11 -4.29
CA VAL A 175 7.69 -0.36 -4.70
C VAL A 175 7.49 0.13 -6.14
N LEU A 176 7.64 1.44 -6.34
CA LEU A 176 7.76 2.04 -7.67
C LEU A 176 9.17 1.82 -8.20
N THR A 177 9.27 1.38 -9.45
CA THR A 177 10.49 1.43 -10.25
C THR A 177 10.20 2.17 -11.57
N ASP A 178 10.99 3.20 -11.85
CA ASP A 178 10.87 4.03 -13.04
C ASP A 178 12.24 4.20 -13.69
N THR A 179 12.41 3.66 -14.88
CA THR A 179 13.65 3.86 -15.64
C THR A 179 13.49 5.08 -16.53
N LEU A 180 14.01 6.21 -16.08
CA LEU A 180 13.96 7.47 -16.82
C LEU A 180 14.55 7.30 -18.23
N PRO A 181 13.85 7.74 -19.28
CA PRO A 181 14.36 7.69 -20.64
C PRO A 181 15.63 8.56 -20.82
N THR A 182 16.47 8.20 -21.76
CA THR A 182 17.78 8.85 -21.98
C THR A 182 17.69 10.34 -22.30
N GLY A 183 16.53 10.79 -22.73
CA GLY A 183 16.28 12.21 -23.08
C GLY A 183 15.95 13.11 -21.89
N VAL A 184 15.91 12.60 -20.67
CA VAL A 184 15.64 13.39 -19.47
C VAL A 184 16.57 13.01 -18.32
N LYS A 185 16.66 13.88 -17.33
CA LYS A 185 17.30 13.59 -16.04
C LYS A 185 16.42 14.07 -14.90
N LEU A 186 16.44 13.35 -13.78
CA LEU A 186 15.78 13.78 -12.54
C LEU A 186 16.35 15.12 -12.07
N VAL A 187 15.47 16.03 -11.66
CA VAL A 187 15.82 17.30 -11.02
C VAL A 187 14.92 17.53 -9.82
N GLY A 188 15.50 18.00 -8.71
CA GLY A 188 14.74 18.21 -7.48
C GLY A 188 14.52 16.91 -6.67
N GLY A 189 13.42 16.90 -5.91
CA GLY A 189 13.03 15.78 -5.04
C GLY A 189 11.98 14.89 -5.69
N VAL A 190 11.72 13.76 -5.03
CA VAL A 190 10.61 12.88 -5.32
C VAL A 190 9.61 13.01 -4.17
N TYR A 191 8.33 13.03 -4.48
CA TYR A 191 7.28 13.21 -3.49
C TYR A 191 6.27 12.06 -3.57
N LEU A 192 5.84 11.59 -2.40
CA LEU A 192 4.76 10.63 -2.22
C LEU A 192 3.64 11.33 -1.45
N ASN A 193 2.46 11.41 -2.03
CA ASN A 193 1.30 12.11 -1.47
C ASN A 193 1.62 13.55 -1.04
N ASN A 194 2.40 14.27 -1.86
CA ASN A 194 2.91 15.63 -1.65
C ASN A 194 3.94 15.79 -0.51
N GLU A 195 4.39 14.71 0.10
CA GLU A 195 5.47 14.72 1.08
C GLU A 195 6.78 14.24 0.44
N PHE A 196 7.92 14.76 0.93
CA PHE A 196 9.23 14.34 0.42
C PHE A 196 9.46 12.86 0.71
N ALA A 197 9.66 12.07 -0.35
CA ALA A 197 9.90 10.64 -0.27
C ALA A 197 11.39 10.30 -0.27
N LEU A 198 11.78 9.30 0.49
CA LEU A 198 13.08 8.66 0.34
C LEU A 198 13.07 7.84 -0.96
N TYR A 199 14.07 8.06 -1.80
CA TYR A 199 14.20 7.35 -3.06
C TYR A 199 15.63 6.88 -3.29
N HIS A 200 15.78 5.87 -4.11
CA HIS A 200 17.07 5.41 -4.63
C HIS A 200 17.15 5.68 -6.13
N LEU A 201 18.24 6.29 -6.58
CA LEU A 201 18.52 6.52 -8.00
C LEU A 201 19.85 5.86 -8.35
N SER A 202 19.79 4.85 -9.21
CA SER A 202 20.96 4.14 -9.73
C SER A 202 21.01 4.31 -11.26
N GLY A 203 21.94 5.14 -11.74
CA GLY A 203 21.90 5.56 -13.13
C GLY A 203 20.59 6.30 -13.44
N ASN A 204 19.78 5.73 -14.33
CA ASN A 204 18.46 6.27 -14.68
C ASN A 204 17.30 5.55 -13.97
N ALA A 205 17.56 4.51 -13.17
CA ALA A 205 16.53 3.76 -12.48
C ALA A 205 16.23 4.43 -11.13
N LEU A 206 15.03 4.99 -11.02
CA LEU A 206 14.43 5.55 -9.81
C LEU A 206 13.63 4.47 -9.11
N SER A 207 13.80 4.31 -7.79
CA SER A 207 13.00 3.42 -6.96
C SER A 207 12.49 4.16 -5.73
N VAL A 208 11.19 3.95 -5.40
CA VAL A 208 10.50 4.58 -4.27
C VAL A 208 9.65 3.53 -3.54
N LEU A 209 9.82 3.42 -2.24
CA LEU A 209 8.90 2.61 -1.42
C LEU A 209 7.58 3.38 -1.25
N VAL A 210 6.49 2.80 -1.74
CA VAL A 210 5.12 3.34 -1.59
C VAL A 210 4.50 2.85 -0.29
N GLY A 211 4.75 1.59 0.09
CA GLY A 211 4.16 0.90 1.24
C GLY A 211 2.93 0.09 0.87
N ASP A 212 2.12 -0.22 1.85
CA ASP A 212 0.89 -0.99 1.67
C ASP A 212 -0.25 -0.06 1.22
N LEU A 213 -1.10 -0.56 0.33
CA LEU A 213 -2.32 0.11 -0.11
C LEU A 213 -3.52 -0.78 0.18
N GLU A 214 -4.38 -0.35 1.09
CA GLU A 214 -5.64 -1.04 1.40
C GLU A 214 -6.58 -1.07 0.19
N PRO A 215 -7.57 -1.98 0.13
CA PRO A 215 -8.58 -1.95 -0.91
C PRO A 215 -9.20 -0.57 -1.09
N ASP A 216 -9.25 -0.09 -2.33
CA ASP A 216 -9.70 1.25 -2.76
C ASP A 216 -8.76 2.41 -2.40
N GLU A 217 -7.67 2.18 -1.67
CA GLU A 217 -6.64 3.18 -1.36
C GLU A 217 -5.77 3.51 -2.58
N SER A 218 -5.25 4.74 -2.61
CA SER A 218 -4.35 5.23 -3.66
C SER A 218 -3.20 6.04 -3.11
N ALA A 219 -2.07 6.00 -3.83
CA ALA A 219 -0.91 6.85 -3.61
C ALA A 219 -0.53 7.59 -4.89
N GLU A 220 -0.02 8.80 -4.75
CA GLU A 220 0.48 9.62 -5.84
C GLU A 220 1.97 9.87 -5.67
N ILE A 221 2.74 9.56 -6.70
CA ILE A 221 4.18 9.81 -6.75
C ILE A 221 4.46 10.87 -7.82
N THR A 222 5.18 11.92 -7.45
CA THR A 222 5.55 13.00 -8.37
C THR A 222 7.05 13.28 -8.33
N PHE A 223 7.61 13.59 -9.48
CA PHE A 223 8.99 14.04 -9.61
C PHE A 223 9.20 14.86 -10.88
N ASP A 224 10.16 15.78 -10.81
CA ASP A 224 10.50 16.65 -11.92
C ASP A 224 11.69 16.10 -12.73
N VAL A 225 11.60 16.23 -14.04
CA VAL A 225 12.67 15.91 -14.97
C VAL A 225 13.02 17.10 -15.85
N GLN A 226 14.30 17.23 -16.21
CA GLN A 226 14.77 18.22 -17.18
C GLN A 226 15.08 17.53 -18.51
N VAL A 227 14.61 18.12 -19.60
CA VAL A 227 14.87 17.67 -20.97
C VAL A 227 16.33 17.89 -21.36
N LEU A 228 16.97 16.86 -21.88
CA LEU A 228 18.35 16.87 -22.32
C LEU A 228 18.45 17.16 -23.84
N GLU A 229 19.61 17.64 -24.29
CA GLU A 229 19.92 17.88 -25.70
C GLU A 229 19.67 16.62 -26.57
N SER A 230 19.96 15.45 -26.03
CA SER A 230 19.77 14.16 -26.73
C SER A 230 18.31 13.82 -27.08
N ALA A 231 17.35 14.56 -26.53
CA ALA A 231 15.94 14.40 -26.83
C ALA A 231 15.42 15.25 -27.98
N ALA A 232 16.23 16.21 -28.49
CA ALA A 232 15.80 17.08 -29.58
C ALA A 232 15.31 16.29 -30.79
N GLY A 233 14.17 16.69 -31.35
CA GLY A 233 13.52 16.02 -32.49
C GLY A 233 12.86 14.68 -32.18
N THR A 234 12.68 14.31 -30.91
CA THR A 234 12.10 13.03 -30.49
C THR A 234 10.81 13.20 -29.71
N THR A 235 10.10 12.10 -29.51
CA THR A 235 9.04 12.00 -28.50
C THR A 235 9.53 11.10 -27.37
N ILE A 236 9.54 11.63 -26.17
CA ILE A 236 9.93 10.90 -24.95
C ILE A 236 8.69 10.21 -24.39
N THR A 237 8.76 8.90 -24.20
CA THR A 237 7.77 8.12 -23.42
C THR A 237 8.47 7.51 -22.22
N ASN A 238 7.77 7.47 -21.10
CA ASN A 238 8.30 6.93 -19.86
C ASN A 238 7.33 5.92 -19.27
N THR A 239 7.84 4.76 -18.85
CA THR A 239 7.07 3.67 -18.25
C THR A 239 7.51 3.47 -16.81
N ALA A 240 6.53 3.40 -15.90
CA ALA A 240 6.72 3.03 -14.52
C ALA A 240 6.15 1.64 -14.25
N SER A 241 6.79 0.91 -13.35
CA SER A 241 6.32 -0.35 -12.78
C SER A 241 6.11 -0.18 -11.28
N LEU A 242 5.03 -0.74 -10.76
CA LEU A 242 4.81 -0.87 -9.33
C LEU A 242 4.64 -2.35 -9.01
N ASP A 243 5.49 -2.85 -8.14
CA ASP A 243 5.56 -4.24 -7.74
C ASP A 243 5.35 -4.34 -6.23
N GLY A 244 4.45 -5.20 -5.81
CA GLY A 244 4.23 -5.59 -4.42
C GLY A 244 4.20 -7.11 -4.30
N ASP A 245 4.11 -7.63 -3.08
CA ASP A 245 4.17 -9.07 -2.80
C ASP A 245 3.03 -9.84 -3.50
N ASN A 246 1.86 -9.23 -3.64
CA ASN A 246 0.64 -9.85 -4.16
C ASN A 246 -0.01 -9.08 -5.31
N GLY A 247 0.74 -8.24 -6.01
CA GLY A 247 0.22 -7.49 -7.14
C GLY A 247 1.31 -6.78 -7.94
N HIS A 248 1.04 -6.56 -9.22
CA HIS A 248 1.92 -5.88 -10.17
C HIS A 248 1.10 -4.98 -11.09
N GLY A 249 1.63 -3.79 -11.39
CA GLY A 249 1.01 -2.88 -12.33
C GLY A 249 2.04 -2.02 -13.06
N THR A 250 1.74 -1.68 -14.31
CA THR A 250 2.59 -0.81 -15.13
C THR A 250 1.76 0.28 -15.78
N ALA A 251 2.37 1.43 -16.02
CA ALA A 251 1.78 2.49 -16.83
C ALA A 251 2.84 3.25 -17.62
N THR A 252 2.47 3.63 -18.84
CA THR A 252 3.28 4.47 -19.73
C THR A 252 2.53 5.78 -19.96
N ASP A 253 3.25 6.90 -19.96
CA ASP A 253 2.67 8.20 -20.30
C ASP A 253 2.29 8.29 -21.80
N LYS A 254 1.62 9.37 -22.18
CA LYS A 254 1.22 9.60 -23.59
C LYS A 254 2.35 10.12 -24.48
N GLY A 255 3.52 10.37 -23.89
CA GLY A 255 4.68 10.96 -24.54
C GLY A 255 4.69 12.48 -24.52
N VAL A 256 5.92 13.01 -24.47
CA VAL A 256 6.23 14.44 -24.56
C VAL A 256 7.05 14.67 -25.82
N THR A 257 6.53 15.47 -26.75
CA THR A 257 7.24 15.81 -28.00
C THR A 257 8.28 16.88 -27.72
N ILE A 258 9.51 16.63 -28.13
CA ILE A 258 10.60 17.59 -28.06
C ILE A 258 10.91 18.06 -29.48
N PRO A 259 10.65 19.34 -29.81
CA PRO A 259 10.96 19.85 -31.14
C PRO A 259 12.46 19.71 -31.49
N ASP A 260 12.76 19.62 -32.79
CA ASP A 260 14.14 19.67 -33.24
C ASP A 260 14.73 21.06 -32.88
N THR A 261 15.95 21.06 -32.38
CA THR A 261 16.68 22.31 -32.08
C THR A 261 16.84 23.18 -33.30
N ALA A 262 16.80 22.61 -34.52
CA ALA A 262 16.83 23.32 -35.78
C ALA A 262 15.57 24.16 -36.06
N GLU A 263 14.44 23.86 -35.41
CA GLU A 263 13.18 24.63 -35.52
C GLU A 263 12.93 25.55 -34.31
N GLN A 264 13.82 25.54 -33.31
CA GLN A 264 13.72 26.55 -32.25
C GLN A 264 13.90 27.94 -32.85
N PRO A 265 13.01 28.89 -32.60
CA PRO A 265 13.21 30.26 -33.00
C PRO A 265 14.55 30.71 -32.45
N ASP A 266 15.31 31.39 -33.31
CA ASP A 266 16.66 31.95 -33.03
C ASP A 266 16.70 32.46 -31.58
N VAL A 267 17.36 31.70 -30.69
CA VAL A 267 17.48 32.08 -29.29
C VAL A 267 18.40 33.24 -29.21
N ASN A 268 17.82 34.45 -29.26
CA ASN A 268 18.59 35.64 -28.97
C ASN A 268 19.04 35.59 -27.50
N THR A 269 20.30 35.18 -27.28
CA THR A 269 20.93 35.06 -25.97
C THR A 269 21.63 36.35 -25.55
N ASN A 270 21.13 37.48 -25.98
CA ASN A 270 21.77 38.77 -25.69
C ASN A 270 21.54 39.18 -24.22
N PHE A 271 22.25 38.52 -23.36
CA PHE A 271 22.38 38.88 -21.95
C PHE A 271 23.62 39.74 -21.81
N TYR A 272 23.52 40.84 -21.09
CA TYR A 272 24.68 41.68 -20.84
C TYR A 272 24.76 42.10 -19.37
N VAL A 273 26.00 42.31 -18.94
CA VAL A 273 26.32 42.90 -17.64
C VAL A 273 27.34 44.00 -17.89
N THR A 274 27.01 45.21 -17.48
CA THR A 274 27.95 46.33 -17.49
C THR A 274 28.23 46.80 -16.08
N LYS A 275 29.45 47.24 -15.83
CA LYS A 275 29.86 47.86 -14.57
C LYS A 275 30.51 49.18 -14.85
N GLU A 276 29.97 50.22 -14.28
CA GLU A 276 30.47 51.58 -14.40
C GLU A 276 30.81 52.15 -13.06
N VAL A 277 31.75 53.09 -13.02
CA VAL A 277 32.13 53.82 -11.81
C VAL A 277 31.89 55.31 -12.03
N ASP A 278 31.33 56.01 -11.05
CA ASP A 278 31.03 57.43 -11.11
C ASP A 278 32.30 58.32 -11.07
N LYS A 279 33.43 57.77 -10.63
CA LYS A 279 34.70 58.49 -10.47
C LYS A 279 35.88 57.62 -10.85
N THR A 280 36.78 58.14 -11.62
CA THR A 280 38.06 57.47 -11.98
C THR A 280 39.15 57.71 -10.95
N VAL A 281 38.97 58.71 -10.07
CA VAL A 281 39.92 59.07 -8.99
C VAL A 281 39.17 59.39 -7.71
N VAL A 282 39.55 58.75 -6.61
CA VAL A 282 39.02 58.99 -5.28
C VAL A 282 40.14 59.49 -4.39
N ASN A 283 39.99 60.70 -3.81
CA ASN A 283 40.96 61.26 -2.88
C ASN A 283 40.77 60.66 -1.47
N VAL A 284 41.83 60.10 -0.90
CA VAL A 284 41.83 59.45 0.41
C VAL A 284 42.55 60.29 1.52
N GLY A 285 43.05 61.49 1.17
CA GLY A 285 43.81 62.35 2.10
C GLY A 285 42.99 62.90 3.27
N SER A 286 43.67 63.31 4.34
CA SER A 286 43.04 63.99 5.50
C SER A 286 42.47 65.35 5.07
N GLY A 287 41.23 65.69 5.55
CA GLY A 287 40.55 66.93 5.16
C GLY A 287 39.64 66.87 3.94
N VAL A 288 39.59 65.76 3.25
CA VAL A 288 38.65 65.53 2.13
C VAL A 288 37.27 65.14 2.66
N SER A 289 36.22 65.77 2.16
CA SER A 289 34.83 65.42 2.55
C SER A 289 34.48 63.96 2.27
N ALA A 290 33.57 63.38 3.01
CA ALA A 290 33.16 62.00 2.88
C ALA A 290 32.69 61.64 1.45
N ASP A 291 32.02 62.55 0.74
CA ASP A 291 31.57 62.34 -0.65
C ASP A 291 32.72 62.20 -1.64
N ARG A 292 33.85 62.84 -1.39
CA ARG A 292 35.02 62.74 -2.27
C ARG A 292 35.86 61.48 -2.03
N LYS A 293 35.59 60.80 -0.89
CA LYS A 293 36.22 59.52 -0.53
C LYS A 293 35.46 58.31 -0.97
N ARG A 294 34.36 58.48 -1.67
CA ARG A 294 33.49 57.37 -2.16
C ARG A 294 33.47 57.31 -3.68
N ALA A 295 33.50 56.13 -4.22
CA ALA A 295 33.14 55.85 -5.57
C ALA A 295 31.89 54.96 -5.58
N THR A 296 31.01 55.23 -6.50
CA THR A 296 29.76 54.43 -6.70
C THR A 296 29.97 53.58 -7.94
N PHE A 297 29.85 52.29 -7.77
CA PHE A 297 29.79 51.34 -8.89
C PHE A 297 28.34 51.06 -9.23
N THR A 298 27.98 51.21 -10.47
CA THR A 298 26.66 50.85 -11.01
C THR A 298 26.85 49.61 -11.88
N ILE A 299 26.13 48.55 -11.51
CA ILE A 299 26.10 47.32 -12.29
C ILE A 299 24.74 47.23 -12.96
N THR A 300 24.69 47.19 -14.25
CA THR A 300 23.47 47.00 -15.04
C THR A 300 23.48 45.58 -15.58
N VAL A 301 22.39 44.89 -15.33
CA VAL A 301 22.11 43.54 -15.83
C VAL A 301 20.93 43.65 -16.77
N GLY A 302 21.11 43.31 -18.04
CA GLY A 302 20.08 43.39 -19.06
C GLY A 302 19.84 42.05 -19.74
N ASN A 303 18.61 41.83 -20.11
CA ASN A 303 18.16 40.70 -20.88
C ASN A 303 17.39 41.19 -22.10
N ASP A 304 18.08 41.39 -23.21
CA ASP A 304 17.52 41.76 -24.52
C ASP A 304 17.17 40.50 -25.34
N SER A 305 17.20 39.32 -24.70
CA SER A 305 16.84 38.06 -25.33
C SER A 305 15.34 37.83 -25.36
N ASN A 306 14.90 36.85 -26.15
CA ASN A 306 13.52 36.38 -26.16
C ASN A 306 13.28 35.26 -25.08
N GLN A 307 14.28 35.01 -24.23
CA GLN A 307 14.22 33.98 -23.18
C GLN A 307 14.24 34.60 -21.78
N MET A 308 13.55 33.99 -20.83
CA MET A 308 13.58 34.40 -19.43
C MET A 308 14.92 33.99 -18.80
N TRP A 309 15.64 34.94 -18.26
CA TRP A 309 16.85 34.68 -17.48
C TRP A 309 16.48 34.33 -16.04
N LYS A 310 16.53 33.03 -15.68
CA LYS A 310 16.14 32.52 -14.36
C LYS A 310 17.38 32.37 -13.45
N ARG A 311 17.17 32.60 -12.12
CA ARG A 311 18.16 32.38 -11.06
C ARG A 311 19.47 33.14 -11.29
N VAL A 312 19.37 34.38 -11.70
CA VAL A 312 20.53 35.24 -11.90
C VAL A 312 21.21 35.52 -10.56
N ILE A 313 22.48 35.20 -10.46
CA ILE A 313 23.33 35.53 -9.32
C ILE A 313 24.39 36.52 -9.79
N LEU A 314 24.36 37.72 -9.23
CA LEU A 314 25.42 38.68 -9.41
C LEU A 314 26.50 38.50 -8.33
N LYS A 315 27.75 38.32 -8.74
CA LYS A 315 28.88 38.24 -7.84
C LYS A 315 29.88 39.36 -8.22
N ASP A 316 30.15 40.26 -7.28
CA ASP A 316 31.13 41.30 -7.44
C ASP A 316 32.24 41.12 -6.37
N THR A 317 33.48 41.17 -6.77
CA THR A 317 34.63 41.10 -5.88
C THR A 317 35.30 42.48 -5.85
N LEU A 318 35.17 43.15 -4.73
CA LEU A 318 35.84 44.44 -4.53
C LEU A 318 37.34 44.23 -4.28
N ASP A 319 38.12 45.13 -4.83
CA ASP A 319 39.53 45.20 -4.50
C ASP A 319 39.73 45.53 -3.03
N THR A 320 40.58 44.80 -2.33
CA THR A 320 40.86 44.98 -0.89
C THR A 320 41.42 46.34 -0.53
N THR A 321 41.90 47.11 -1.50
CA THR A 321 42.35 48.48 -1.33
C THR A 321 41.21 49.53 -1.32
N LEU A 322 39.98 49.11 -1.62
CA LEU A 322 38.79 49.96 -1.69
C LEU A 322 37.94 49.92 -0.41
N VAL A 323 38.50 49.49 0.73
CA VAL A 323 37.78 49.41 2.03
C VAL A 323 37.85 50.72 2.83
#